data_26e60c8066370860b321f5ee693f6fc1
#
_entry.id   26e60c8066370860b321f5ee693f6fc1
#
_cell.length_a   1.000
_cell.length_b   1.000
_cell.length_c   1.000
_cell.angle_alpha   90.00
_cell.angle_beta   90.00
_cell.angle_gamma   90.00
#
_symmetry.space_group_name_H-M   'P 1'
#
loop_
_entity.id
_entity.type
_entity.pdbx_description
1 polymer ?
#
loop_
_entity_poly.entity_id
_entity_poly.type
_entity_poly.pdbx_seq_one_letter_code
_entity_poly.pdbx_strand_id
1 'polypeptide(L)' 'MIWYNIRAMSEKRLNNTIFLTFLVSGAYCSAHNLTQEQFLALDKEYDILNYVAECPDVFDSMFEDEMVKEIDAYVKGV' A
#
# COMPACT_ATOMS: atom_id res chain seq x y z
N MET A 1 -12.52 17.86 -11.53
CA MET A 1 -12.99 17.96 -10.16
C MET A 1 -12.80 16.64 -9.43
N ILE A 2 -12.22 16.72 -8.26
CA ILE A 2 -11.91 15.53 -7.43
C ILE A 2 -13.16 14.72 -7.13
N TRP A 3 -14.26 15.40 -6.85
CA TRP A 3 -15.55 14.76 -6.60
C TRP A 3 -15.99 13.82 -7.71
N TYR A 4 -15.75 14.25 -8.92
CA TYR A 4 -16.16 13.49 -10.09
C TYR A 4 -15.40 12.20 -10.20
N ASN A 5 -14.10 12.26 -9.94
CA ASN A 5 -13.24 11.09 -10.01
C ASN A 5 -13.56 10.08 -8.92
N ILE A 6 -13.89 10.56 -7.73
CA ILE A 6 -14.29 9.70 -6.61
C ILE A 6 -15.59 8.99 -6.93
N ARG A 7 -16.54 9.68 -7.58
CA ARG A 7 -17.79 9.04 -7.97
C ARG A 7 -17.63 8.02 -9.07
N ALA A 8 -16.65 8.21 -9.94
CA ALA A 8 -16.37 7.25 -11.00
C ALA A 8 -15.79 5.95 -10.48
N MET A 9 -15.14 5.99 -9.31
CA MET A 9 -14.62 4.81 -8.65
C MET A 9 -15.73 4.20 -7.78
N SER A 10 -15.94 2.88 -7.88
CA SER A 10 -16.94 2.23 -7.04
C SER A 10 -16.50 2.30 -5.56
N GLU A 11 -17.48 2.40 -4.67
CA GLU A 11 -17.23 2.42 -3.25
C GLU A 11 -16.47 1.19 -2.78
N LYS A 12 -16.83 0.03 -3.33
CA LYS A 12 -16.18 -1.22 -2.99
C LYS A 12 -14.70 -1.19 -3.34
N ARG A 13 -14.36 -0.66 -4.51
CA ARG A 13 -12.97 -0.57 -4.96
C ARG A 13 -12.19 0.42 -4.11
N LEU A 14 -12.78 1.56 -3.79
CA LEU A 14 -12.15 2.56 -2.94
C LEU A 14 -11.89 2.02 -1.55
N ASN A 15 -12.89 1.37 -0.96
CA ASN A 15 -12.77 0.79 0.37
C ASN A 15 -11.72 -0.30 0.41
N ASN A 16 -11.65 -1.13 -0.63
CA ASN A 16 -10.65 -2.18 -0.74
C ASN A 16 -9.24 -1.60 -0.82
N THR A 17 -9.07 -0.54 -1.58
CA THR A 17 -7.78 0.13 -1.71
C THR A 17 -7.31 0.71 -0.37
N ILE A 18 -8.21 1.38 0.35
CA ILE A 18 -7.91 1.93 1.66
C ILE A 18 -7.52 0.82 2.63
N PHE A 19 -8.27 -0.27 2.63
CA PHE A 19 -8.00 -1.42 3.48
C PHE A 19 -6.64 -2.02 3.18
N LEU A 20 -6.32 -2.19 1.90
CA LEU A 20 -5.03 -2.76 1.48
C LEU A 20 -3.85 -1.88 1.87
N THR A 21 -3.97 -0.57 1.70
CA THR A 21 -2.87 0.33 2.09
C THR A 21 -2.63 0.28 3.59
N PHE A 22 -3.70 0.20 4.37
CA PHE A 22 -3.60 0.06 5.82
C PHE A 22 -2.95 -1.26 6.20
N LEU A 23 -3.39 -2.35 5.59
CA LEU A 23 -2.89 -3.69 5.88
C LEU A 23 -1.42 -3.82 5.51
N VAL A 24 -1.03 -3.34 4.34
CA VAL A 24 0.36 -3.39 3.87
C VAL A 24 1.27 -2.58 4.79
N SER A 25 0.85 -1.37 5.16
CA SER A 25 1.67 -0.53 6.03
C SER A 25 1.89 -1.18 7.39
N GLY A 26 0.83 -1.77 7.96
CA GLY A 26 0.93 -2.47 9.23
C GLY A 26 1.86 -3.68 9.16
N ALA A 27 1.70 -4.48 8.11
CA ALA A 27 2.52 -5.67 7.91
C ALA A 27 4.00 -5.32 7.72
N TYR A 28 4.26 -4.31 6.92
CA TYR A 28 5.63 -3.87 6.65
C TYR A 28 6.31 -3.31 7.90
N CYS A 29 5.59 -2.46 8.65
CA CYS A 29 6.12 -1.93 9.91
C CYS A 29 6.42 -3.04 10.90
N SER A 30 5.52 -4.02 11.02
CA SER A 30 5.70 -5.14 11.93
C SER A 30 6.91 -6.00 11.54
N ALA A 31 7.05 -6.29 10.25
CA ALA A 31 8.14 -7.14 9.76
C ALA A 31 9.51 -6.51 9.93
N HIS A 32 9.60 -5.19 9.77
CA HIS A 32 10.87 -4.46 9.85
C HIS A 32 11.06 -3.68 11.14
N ASN A 33 10.13 -3.85 12.08
CA ASN A 33 10.18 -3.17 13.37
C ASN A 33 10.29 -1.66 13.22
N LEU A 34 9.46 -1.11 12.35
CA LEU A 34 9.41 0.33 12.06
C LEU A 34 8.28 1.00 12.81
N THR A 35 8.48 2.27 13.17
CA THR A 35 7.39 3.12 13.61
C THR A 35 6.63 3.62 12.38
N GLN A 36 5.43 4.15 12.60
CA GLN A 36 4.67 4.76 11.50
C GLN A 36 5.43 5.92 10.87
N GLU A 37 6.12 6.71 11.68
CA GLU A 37 6.92 7.82 11.18
C GLU A 37 8.04 7.35 10.26
N GLN A 38 8.70 6.27 10.64
CA GLN A 38 9.74 5.67 9.82
C GLN A 38 9.19 5.14 8.52
N PHE A 39 8.02 4.50 8.57
CA PHE A 39 7.37 4.01 7.36
C PHE A 39 6.97 5.16 6.43
N LEU A 40 6.43 6.24 6.98
CA LEU A 40 6.05 7.40 6.19
C LEU A 40 7.26 8.05 5.52
N ALA A 41 8.41 8.04 6.18
CA ALA A 41 9.64 8.53 5.57
C ALA A 41 10.06 7.67 4.37
N LEU A 42 9.95 6.35 4.50
CA LEU A 42 10.19 5.44 3.39
C LEU A 42 9.19 5.63 2.26
N ASP A 43 7.92 5.80 2.62
CA ASP A 43 6.86 6.02 1.64
C ASP A 43 7.12 7.29 0.83
N LYS A 44 7.58 8.34 1.50
CA LYS A 44 7.90 9.60 0.85
C LYS A 44 9.03 9.44 -0.18
N GLU A 45 9.99 8.58 0.12
CA GLU A 45 11.12 8.32 -0.76
C GLU A 45 10.78 7.37 -1.90
N TYR A 46 10.04 6.30 -1.61
CA TYR A 46 9.80 5.23 -2.57
C TYR A 46 8.37 5.15 -3.10
N ASP A 47 7.48 6.00 -2.60
CA ASP A 47 6.08 6.05 -3.05
C ASP A 47 5.36 4.72 -2.89
N ILE A 48 5.54 4.09 -1.74
CA ILE A 48 5.06 2.74 -1.45
C ILE A 48 3.53 2.67 -1.47
N LEU A 49 2.87 3.57 -0.77
CA LEU A 49 1.40 3.54 -0.67
C LEU A 49 0.74 3.79 -2.02
N ASN A 50 1.34 4.64 -2.84
CA ASN A 50 0.84 4.85 -4.18
C ASN A 50 0.99 3.60 -5.04
N TYR A 51 2.09 2.89 -4.89
CA TYR A 51 2.29 1.62 -5.59
C TYR A 51 1.21 0.61 -5.22
N VAL A 52 0.90 0.48 -3.94
CA VAL A 52 -0.17 -0.40 -3.47
C VAL A 52 -1.52 0.03 -4.03
N ALA A 53 -1.79 1.33 -4.00
CA ALA A 53 -3.07 1.87 -4.47
C ALA A 53 -3.26 1.68 -5.98
N GLU A 54 -2.19 1.70 -6.74
CA GLU A 54 -2.26 1.49 -8.19
C GLU A 54 -2.37 0.02 -8.58
N CYS A 55 -1.96 -0.89 -7.70
CA CYS A 55 -1.95 -2.32 -7.97
C CYS A 55 -2.74 -3.13 -6.94
N PRO A 56 -4.01 -2.76 -6.68
CA PRO A 56 -4.78 -3.44 -5.64
C PRO A 56 -5.00 -4.93 -5.94
N ASP A 57 -5.09 -5.29 -7.21
CA ASP A 57 -5.32 -6.68 -7.61
C ASP A 57 -4.11 -7.56 -7.29
N VAL A 58 -2.93 -6.99 -7.26
CA VAL A 58 -1.72 -7.72 -6.91
C VAL A 58 -1.72 -8.05 -5.42
N PHE A 59 -2.06 -7.08 -4.58
CA PHE A 59 -2.01 -7.23 -3.13
C PHE A 59 -3.23 -7.92 -2.55
N ASP A 60 -4.35 -7.87 -3.24
CA ASP A 60 -5.61 -8.43 -2.76
C ASP A 60 -5.56 -9.94 -2.52
N SER A 61 -4.74 -10.64 -3.28
CA SER A 61 -4.59 -12.10 -3.18
C SER A 61 -3.39 -12.54 -2.35
N MET A 62 -2.67 -11.60 -1.75
CA MET A 62 -1.46 -11.90 -0.98
C MET A 62 -1.74 -12.02 0.50
N PHE A 63 -0.98 -12.89 1.16
CA PHE A 63 -0.88 -12.90 2.62
C PHE A 63 0.10 -11.79 3.05
N GLU A 64 0.08 -11.44 4.34
CA GLU A 64 0.90 -10.34 4.86
C GLU A 64 2.38 -10.51 4.60
N ASP A 65 2.92 -11.71 4.77
CA ASP A 65 4.33 -11.99 4.51
C ASP A 65 4.69 -11.82 3.03
N GLU A 66 3.77 -12.17 2.14
CA GLU A 66 3.95 -11.95 0.71
C GLU A 66 3.93 -10.47 0.35
N MET A 67 3.07 -9.71 1.01
CA MET A 67 3.01 -8.26 0.84
C MET A 67 4.33 -7.61 1.22
N VAL A 68 4.91 -8.02 2.33
CA VAL A 68 6.20 -7.50 2.80
C VAL A 68 7.30 -7.80 1.78
N LYS A 69 7.33 -9.03 1.26
CA LYS A 69 8.31 -9.41 0.25
C LYS A 69 8.16 -8.59 -1.03
N GLU A 70 6.92 -8.35 -1.43
CA GLU A 70 6.65 -7.55 -2.64
C GLU A 70 7.13 -6.11 -2.47
N ILE A 71 6.87 -5.52 -1.31
CA ILE A 71 7.33 -4.16 -1.03
C ILE A 71 8.86 -4.11 -0.94
N ASP A 72 9.49 -5.09 -0.31
CA ASP A 72 10.95 -5.16 -0.25
C ASP A 72 11.56 -5.23 -1.66
N ALA A 73 10.97 -6.03 -2.52
CA ALA A 73 11.42 -6.14 -3.91
C ALA A 73 11.26 -4.80 -4.65
N TYR A 74 10.15 -4.13 -4.43
CA TYR A 74 9.89 -2.83 -5.03
C TYR A 74 10.91 -1.79 -4.58
N VAL A 75 11.17 -1.72 -3.29
CA VAL A 75 12.13 -0.76 -2.72
C VAL A 75 13.54 -1.03 -3.22
N LYS A 76 13.94 -2.29 -3.30
CA LYS A 76 15.26 -2.68 -3.77
C LYS A 76 15.44 -2.47 -5.27
N GLY A 77 14.36 -2.59 -6.03
CA GLY A 77 14.39 -2.45 -7.48
C GLY A 77 14.40 -1.01 -7.97
N VAL A 78 14.19 -0.07 -7.09
CA VAL A 78 14.13 1.35 -7.46
C VAL A 78 15.51 2.05 -7.42
#